data_882b85dc52fbcdea6c19f60137f7277c
#
_entry.id   882b85dc52fbcdea6c19f60137f7277c
#
_cell.length_a   1.000
_cell.length_b   1.000
_cell.length_c   1.000
_cell.angle_alpha   90.00
_cell.angle_beta   90.00
_cell.angle_gamma   90.00
#
_symmetry.space_group_name_H-M   'P 1'
#
loop_
_entity.id
_entity.type
_entity.pdbx_description
1 polymer ?
#
loop_
_entity_poly.entity_id
_entity_poly.type
_entity_poly.pdbx_seq_one_letter_code
_entity_poly.pdbx_strand_id
1 'polypeptide(L)'
;MVRRGLWMGWSSVGRVRLISGALLAASALCTSALLLCAGGNAVSAFFPKAEDQLLRTTAPAGPLTGLTIALDPGHGGYDGGAVGRVSGTPEKTLNLDVALRAERLLKAQGAGVVLTRTDDYALCDEDPPIRKKLQDMQRRAAIIEENGCDLVLSIHMNEYAGRSESGPQIFYREGCPAGRLLAGAMQEALIEGLQPKTKREALGGDYYILTLGVPSVLVECGFLSNKAEETLLLTEDYRQRVAQAITEGVLAWHTLMGEKPEPLEKVDRSDEPRAE
;
A
#
# COMPACT_ATOMS: atom_id res chain seq x y z
N MET A 1 67.91 15.91 3.47
CA MET A 1 68.47 14.97 2.51
C MET A 1 67.32 14.52 1.65
N VAL A 2 66.97 15.19 0.56
CA VAL A 2 67.52 15.25 -0.79
C VAL A 2 67.62 13.85 -1.44
N ARG A 3 66.73 13.61 -2.40
CA ARG A 3 66.85 13.45 -3.88
C ARG A 3 65.59 12.77 -4.36
N ARG A 4 64.72 13.30 -5.22
CA ARG A 4 64.76 13.72 -6.63
C ARG A 4 65.27 12.64 -7.60
N GLY A 5 64.48 12.32 -8.58
CA GLY A 5 64.75 11.66 -9.86
C GLY A 5 63.41 11.18 -10.44
N LEU A 6 62.72 11.78 -11.29
CA LEU A 6 62.84 12.28 -12.69
C LEU A 6 63.12 11.17 -13.72
N TRP A 7 62.16 11.02 -14.57
CA TRP A 7 62.16 11.03 -16.03
C TRP A 7 61.92 9.74 -16.82
N MET A 8 60.97 9.89 -17.67
CA MET A 8 60.78 9.63 -19.12
C MET A 8 60.38 8.17 -19.42
N GLY A 9 59.48 7.90 -20.36
CA GLY A 9 58.87 8.61 -21.49
C GLY A 9 58.77 7.66 -22.68
N TRP A 10 57.91 7.95 -23.62
CA TRP A 10 57.72 7.37 -24.98
C TRP A 10 56.71 6.21 -25.08
N SER A 11 55.51 6.46 -25.58
CA SER A 11 55.00 6.58 -26.98
C SER A 11 55.23 5.35 -27.87
N SER A 12 54.15 4.67 -28.21
CA SER A 12 54.03 4.18 -29.59
C SER A 12 52.56 4.07 -30.01
N VAL A 13 52.31 4.71 -31.11
CA VAL A 13 51.09 4.81 -31.88
C VAL A 13 50.84 3.48 -32.59
N GLY A 14 49.67 2.93 -32.43
CA GLY A 14 49.19 1.76 -33.17
C GLY A 14 47.87 2.08 -33.87
N ARG A 15 47.94 2.13 -35.18
CA ARG A 15 46.94 2.59 -36.12
C ARG A 15 45.67 1.77 -36.15
N VAL A 16 44.57 2.50 -36.13
CA VAL A 16 43.23 2.32 -36.70
C VAL A 16 43.13 1.29 -37.83
N ARG A 17 42.12 0.42 -37.72
CA ARG A 17 41.42 -0.11 -38.89
C ARG A 17 39.91 0.15 -38.72
N LEU A 18 39.44 1.05 -39.57
CA LEU A 18 38.05 1.29 -39.88
C LEU A 18 37.47 0.05 -40.57
N ILE A 19 36.39 -0.48 -40.02
CA ILE A 19 35.51 -1.35 -40.80
C ILE A 19 34.16 -0.65 -40.80
N SER A 20 33.78 -0.24 -41.99
CA SER A 20 32.51 0.35 -42.36
C SER A 20 31.40 -0.69 -42.22
N GLY A 21 30.42 -0.42 -41.37
CA GLY A 21 29.17 -1.17 -41.30
C GLY A 21 28.00 -0.21 -41.43
N ALA A 22 27.21 -0.41 -42.43
CA ALA A 22 26.19 0.48 -42.96
C ALA A 22 25.16 0.93 -41.91
N LEU A 23 25.03 2.24 -41.76
CA LEU A 23 23.88 2.89 -41.13
C LEU A 23 22.69 2.85 -42.11
N LEU A 24 21.65 2.15 -41.76
CA LEU A 24 20.31 2.39 -42.30
C LEU A 24 19.67 3.50 -41.49
N ALA A 25 19.73 4.71 -42.03
CA ALA A 25 18.97 5.84 -41.50
C ALA A 25 17.53 5.73 -41.98
N ALA A 26 16.61 5.44 -41.06
CA ALA A 26 15.20 5.65 -41.28
C ALA A 26 14.90 7.13 -41.00
N SER A 27 14.78 7.92 -42.04
CA SER A 27 14.33 9.30 -42.01
C SER A 27 12.84 9.36 -41.70
N ALA A 28 12.47 9.76 -40.47
CA ALA A 28 11.12 10.19 -40.17
C ALA A 28 10.94 11.62 -40.72
N LEU A 29 10.18 11.74 -41.76
CA LEU A 29 9.73 13.01 -42.33
C LEU A 29 8.77 13.70 -41.32
N CYS A 30 9.24 14.79 -40.75
CA CYS A 30 8.39 15.79 -40.07
C CYS A 30 7.60 16.54 -41.15
N THR A 31 6.33 16.22 -41.32
CA THR A 31 5.40 17.11 -42.01
C THR A 31 4.73 18.01 -40.97
N SER A 32 5.23 19.24 -40.91
CA SER A 32 4.56 20.35 -40.22
C SER A 32 3.29 20.73 -41.00
N ALA A 33 2.15 20.35 -40.47
CA ALA A 33 0.88 20.95 -40.91
C ALA A 33 0.41 21.88 -39.79
N LEU A 34 0.60 23.17 -40.02
CA LEU A 34 -0.02 24.26 -39.31
C LEU A 34 -1.51 24.22 -39.63
N LEU A 35 -2.37 23.95 -38.67
CA LEU A 35 -3.75 24.33 -38.71
C LEU A 35 -4.10 25.06 -37.41
N LEU A 36 -4.14 26.38 -37.52
CA LEU A 36 -4.94 27.24 -36.61
C LEU A 36 -6.41 26.97 -36.91
N CYS A 37 -7.18 26.64 -35.86
CA CYS A 37 -8.49 27.29 -35.57
C CYS A 37 -9.18 26.61 -34.38
N ALA A 38 -9.41 27.40 -33.38
CA ALA A 38 -10.63 27.47 -32.53
C ALA A 38 -11.24 26.19 -31.94
N GLY A 39 -11.29 26.18 -30.63
CA GLY A 39 -12.43 25.55 -29.91
C GLY A 39 -12.11 24.28 -29.14
N GLY A 40 -12.05 24.43 -27.85
CA GLY A 40 -12.67 23.58 -26.83
C GLY A 40 -12.42 22.07 -26.81
N ASN A 41 -11.82 21.65 -25.73
CA ASN A 41 -12.08 20.35 -25.04
C ASN A 41 -12.40 19.13 -25.92
N ALA A 42 -11.42 18.39 -26.34
CA ALA A 42 -11.54 16.95 -26.65
C ALA A 42 -10.22 16.33 -27.16
N VAL A 43 -9.16 16.21 -26.38
CA VAL A 43 -8.00 15.36 -26.75
C VAL A 43 -7.49 14.51 -25.58
N SER A 44 -8.29 14.34 -24.52
CA SER A 44 -7.88 13.47 -23.38
C SER A 44 -8.49 12.07 -23.41
N ALA A 45 -9.17 11.67 -24.48
CA ALA A 45 -9.96 10.42 -24.48
C ALA A 45 -9.42 9.31 -25.41
N PHE A 46 -8.19 9.38 -25.92
CA PHE A 46 -7.76 8.41 -26.96
C PHE A 46 -6.39 7.76 -26.76
N PHE A 47 -5.80 7.85 -25.58
CA PHE A 47 -4.68 6.98 -25.25
C PHE A 47 -5.06 6.10 -24.06
N PRO A 48 -5.42 4.83 -24.27
CA PRO A 48 -5.45 3.89 -23.15
C PRO A 48 -4.02 3.86 -22.58
N LYS A 49 -3.91 4.02 -21.27
CA LYS A 49 -2.64 3.95 -20.53
C LYS A 49 -1.94 2.63 -20.84
N ALA A 50 -1.13 2.58 -21.88
CA ALA A 50 -0.35 1.40 -22.27
C ALA A 50 0.64 0.98 -21.17
N GLU A 51 1.09 1.95 -20.34
CA GLU A 51 1.96 1.67 -19.19
C GLU A 51 1.22 0.91 -18.08
N ASP A 52 -0.06 1.18 -17.84
CA ASP A 52 -0.85 0.53 -16.81
C ASP A 52 -1.17 -0.94 -17.18
N GLN A 53 -1.28 -1.22 -18.48
CA GLN A 53 -1.47 -2.57 -18.98
C GLN A 53 -0.16 -3.38 -18.95
N LEU A 54 0.99 -2.73 -19.16
CA LEU A 54 2.31 -3.37 -19.10
C LEU A 54 2.70 -3.75 -17.66
N LEU A 55 2.35 -2.92 -16.69
CA LEU A 55 2.58 -3.22 -15.27
C LEU A 55 1.68 -4.38 -14.76
N ARG A 56 0.48 -4.54 -15.31
CA ARG A 56 -0.41 -5.68 -14.99
C ARG A 56 0.11 -7.01 -15.56
N THR A 57 0.92 -6.98 -16.64
CA THR A 57 1.43 -8.19 -17.28
C THR A 57 2.74 -8.73 -16.69
N THR A 58 3.34 -8.03 -15.71
CA THR A 58 4.62 -8.44 -15.09
C THR A 58 4.47 -9.08 -13.71
N ALA A 59 3.29 -9.04 -13.10
CA ALA A 59 3.05 -9.77 -11.86
C ALA A 59 3.05 -11.30 -12.14
N PRO A 60 3.69 -12.11 -11.29
CA PRO A 60 3.62 -13.57 -11.43
C PRO A 60 2.15 -14.00 -11.37
N ALA A 61 1.76 -14.93 -12.26
CA ALA A 61 0.44 -15.51 -12.19
C ALA A 61 0.31 -16.28 -10.86
N GLY A 62 -0.74 -16.01 -10.11
CA GLY A 62 -0.99 -16.60 -8.81
C GLY A 62 -2.48 -16.59 -8.46
N PRO A 63 -2.85 -17.12 -7.30
CA PRO A 63 -4.25 -17.24 -6.89
C PRO A 63 -4.97 -15.90 -6.80
N LEU A 64 -4.27 -14.77 -6.61
CA LEU A 64 -4.86 -13.44 -6.52
C LEU A 64 -4.76 -12.63 -7.84
N THR A 65 -4.47 -13.30 -8.96
CA THR A 65 -4.40 -12.63 -10.28
C THR A 65 -5.75 -12.00 -10.64
N GLY A 66 -5.71 -10.72 -11.00
CA GLY A 66 -6.90 -9.93 -11.33
C GLY A 66 -7.51 -9.18 -10.15
N LEU A 67 -7.07 -9.44 -8.92
CA LEU A 67 -7.47 -8.71 -7.74
C LEU A 67 -6.54 -7.51 -7.50
N THR A 68 -7.10 -6.32 -7.26
CA THR A 68 -6.37 -5.11 -6.88
C THR A 68 -6.66 -4.79 -5.41
N ILE A 69 -5.63 -4.77 -4.58
CA ILE A 69 -5.72 -4.62 -3.12
C ILE A 69 -5.15 -3.28 -2.70
N ALA A 70 -5.95 -2.48 -1.98
CA ALA A 70 -5.42 -1.31 -1.30
C ALA A 70 -4.80 -1.72 0.04
N LEU A 71 -3.54 -1.37 0.24
CA LEU A 71 -2.89 -1.36 1.54
C LEU A 71 -2.82 0.08 2.04
N ASP A 72 -3.46 0.33 3.17
CA ASP A 72 -3.50 1.64 3.80
C ASP A 72 -2.70 1.62 5.11
N PRO A 73 -1.40 1.97 5.10
CA PRO A 73 -0.64 2.12 6.33
C PRO A 73 -1.18 3.30 7.12
N GLY A 74 -1.89 3.04 8.24
CA GLY A 74 -2.49 4.08 9.05
C GLY A 74 -1.51 5.15 9.51
N HIS A 75 -2.01 6.37 9.79
CA HIS A 75 -1.22 7.52 10.21
C HIS A 75 -0.18 7.97 9.17
N GLY A 76 0.78 8.82 9.56
CA GLY A 76 1.86 9.32 8.71
C GLY A 76 2.13 10.81 8.91
N GLY A 77 3.36 11.24 8.65
CA GLY A 77 3.77 12.63 8.81
C GLY A 77 3.53 13.15 10.22
N TYR A 78 2.67 14.17 10.35
CA TYR A 78 2.32 14.80 11.63
C TYR A 78 1.55 13.89 12.59
N ASP A 79 0.80 12.91 12.06
CA ASP A 79 0.03 11.94 12.84
C ASP A 79 0.90 10.71 13.14
N GLY A 80 1.38 10.59 14.36
CA GLY A 80 2.20 9.46 14.80
C GLY A 80 1.42 8.19 15.11
N GLY A 81 0.10 8.30 15.36
CA GLY A 81 -0.69 7.25 15.97
C GLY A 81 -0.31 7.00 17.42
N ALA A 82 -0.59 5.81 17.92
CA ALA A 82 -0.14 5.37 19.22
C ALA A 82 1.39 5.37 19.33
N VAL A 83 1.89 5.46 20.56
CA VAL A 83 3.33 5.46 20.82
C VAL A 83 3.69 4.31 21.75
N GLY A 84 4.65 3.51 21.34
CA GLY A 84 5.19 2.42 22.13
C GLY A 84 5.64 2.90 23.52
N ARG A 85 5.17 2.26 24.56
CA ARG A 85 5.36 2.71 25.95
C ARG A 85 6.78 2.54 26.46
N VAL A 86 7.53 1.62 25.88
CA VAL A 86 8.90 1.29 26.27
C VAL A 86 9.90 1.90 25.30
N SER A 87 9.62 1.75 23.99
CA SER A 87 10.54 2.17 22.93
C SER A 87 10.37 3.63 22.50
N GLY A 88 9.19 4.21 22.71
CA GLY A 88 8.84 5.50 22.11
C GLY A 88 8.58 5.43 20.59
N THR A 89 8.53 4.24 20.01
CA THR A 89 8.30 4.07 18.57
C THR A 89 6.88 4.45 18.20
N PRO A 90 6.66 5.35 17.23
CA PRO A 90 5.34 5.72 16.78
C PRO A 90 4.73 4.61 15.91
N GLU A 91 3.44 4.40 16.03
CA GLU A 91 2.65 3.43 15.31
C GLU A 91 2.83 3.50 13.79
N LYS A 92 2.80 4.72 13.24
CA LYS A 92 2.96 4.98 11.80
C LYS A 92 4.14 4.26 11.15
N THR A 93 5.23 4.09 11.90
CA THR A 93 6.46 3.42 11.43
C THR A 93 6.24 1.92 11.28
N LEU A 94 5.57 1.31 12.25
CA LEU A 94 5.29 -0.13 12.23
C LEU A 94 4.20 -0.47 11.20
N ASN A 95 3.19 0.39 11.08
CA ASN A 95 2.13 0.25 10.07
C ASN A 95 2.72 0.21 8.66
N LEU A 96 3.65 1.13 8.35
CA LEU A 96 4.32 1.19 7.05
C LEU A 96 5.18 -0.05 6.80
N ASP A 97 5.97 -0.48 7.77
CA ASP A 97 6.84 -1.66 7.61
C ASP A 97 6.01 -2.94 7.36
N VAL A 98 4.92 -3.15 8.11
CA VAL A 98 4.02 -4.28 7.88
C VAL A 98 3.37 -4.20 6.50
N ALA A 99 2.87 -3.03 6.10
CA ALA A 99 2.24 -2.85 4.79
C ALA A 99 3.20 -3.13 3.63
N LEU A 100 4.45 -2.65 3.70
CA LEU A 100 5.47 -2.91 2.68
C LEU A 100 5.89 -4.39 2.61
N ARG A 101 5.82 -5.12 3.72
CA ARG A 101 6.03 -6.59 3.74
C ARG A 101 4.85 -7.31 3.11
N ALA A 102 3.62 -6.93 3.46
CA ALA A 102 2.40 -7.49 2.91
C ALA A 102 2.30 -7.22 1.40
N GLU A 103 2.67 -6.03 0.94
CA GLU A 103 2.73 -5.69 -0.49
C GLU A 103 3.55 -6.72 -1.28
N ARG A 104 4.78 -7.01 -0.82
CA ARG A 104 5.66 -7.98 -1.51
C ARG A 104 5.05 -9.37 -1.57
N LEU A 105 4.42 -9.81 -0.47
CA LEU A 105 3.80 -11.13 -0.39
C LEU A 105 2.55 -11.22 -1.28
N LEU A 106 1.67 -10.22 -1.25
CA LEU A 106 0.47 -10.18 -2.07
C LEU A 106 0.81 -10.09 -3.56
N LYS A 107 1.80 -9.29 -3.95
CA LYS A 107 2.29 -9.24 -5.33
C LYS A 107 2.87 -10.59 -5.78
N ALA A 108 3.56 -11.31 -4.90
CA ALA A 108 4.04 -12.67 -5.19
C ALA A 108 2.90 -13.68 -5.41
N GLN A 109 1.68 -13.41 -4.88
CA GLN A 109 0.47 -14.18 -5.14
C GLN A 109 -0.30 -13.71 -6.38
N GLY A 110 0.23 -12.75 -7.15
CA GLY A 110 -0.37 -12.26 -8.39
C GLY A 110 -1.30 -11.06 -8.22
N ALA A 111 -1.47 -10.52 -7.03
CA ALA A 111 -2.32 -9.34 -6.81
C ALA A 111 -1.71 -8.06 -7.36
N GLY A 112 -2.55 -7.16 -7.89
CA GLY A 112 -2.25 -5.74 -7.97
C GLY A 112 -2.31 -5.12 -6.57
N VAL A 113 -1.33 -4.28 -6.21
CA VAL A 113 -1.31 -3.65 -4.88
C VAL A 113 -1.12 -2.14 -5.02
N VAL A 114 -1.98 -1.39 -4.36
CA VAL A 114 -1.95 0.08 -4.25
C VAL A 114 -1.70 0.45 -2.80
N LEU A 115 -0.65 1.22 -2.54
CA LEU A 115 -0.36 1.78 -1.22
C LEU A 115 -0.90 3.21 -1.15
N THR A 116 -1.59 3.58 -0.06
CA THR A 116 -2.03 4.98 0.15
C THR A 116 -0.85 5.89 0.47
N ARG A 117 0.18 5.38 1.13
CA ARG A 117 1.48 6.03 1.30
C ARG A 117 2.62 5.02 1.27
N THR A 118 3.77 5.44 0.79
CA THR A 118 4.98 4.60 0.64
C THR A 118 6.13 5.03 1.53
N ASP A 119 5.97 6.13 2.29
CA ASP A 119 6.96 6.69 3.20
C ASP A 119 6.26 7.42 4.36
N ASP A 120 7.02 8.07 5.25
CA ASP A 120 6.51 8.82 6.38
C ASP A 120 6.08 10.24 5.97
N TYR A 121 4.90 10.33 5.39
CA TYR A 121 4.24 11.60 5.07
C TYR A 121 2.75 11.52 5.36
N ALA A 122 2.12 12.68 5.61
CA ALA A 122 0.67 12.83 5.62
C ALA A 122 0.18 13.16 4.22
N LEU A 123 -1.02 12.71 3.89
CA LEU A 123 -1.65 13.01 2.59
C LEU A 123 -2.35 14.38 2.56
N CYS A 124 -2.56 15.01 3.74
CA CYS A 124 -3.12 16.35 3.81
C CYS A 124 -2.10 17.43 3.45
N ASP A 125 -2.60 18.59 3.06
CA ASP A 125 -1.80 19.80 2.88
C ASP A 125 -1.24 20.29 4.22
N GLU A 126 -0.24 21.16 4.16
CA GLU A 126 0.37 21.73 5.36
C GLU A 126 -0.63 22.62 6.11
N ASP A 127 -1.45 23.39 5.37
CA ASP A 127 -2.52 24.24 5.90
C ASP A 127 -3.83 24.05 5.10
N PRO A 128 -4.57 22.95 5.33
CA PRO A 128 -5.76 22.64 4.56
C PRO A 128 -6.96 23.51 4.97
N PRO A 129 -7.93 23.73 4.07
CA PRO A 129 -9.16 24.47 4.39
C PRO A 129 -10.09 23.73 5.36
N ILE A 130 -9.82 22.46 5.63
CA ILE A 130 -10.53 21.59 6.57
C ILE A 130 -9.56 20.99 7.58
N ARG A 131 -10.07 20.25 8.59
CA ARG A 131 -9.20 19.56 9.54
C ARG A 131 -8.23 18.62 8.82
N LYS A 132 -6.93 18.68 9.16
CA LYS A 132 -5.86 17.86 8.54
C LYS A 132 -6.23 16.38 8.45
N LYS A 133 -6.72 15.82 9.55
CA LYS A 133 -7.10 14.40 9.60
C LYS A 133 -8.21 14.07 8.61
N LEU A 134 -9.22 14.93 8.48
CA LEU A 134 -10.30 14.71 7.52
C LEU A 134 -9.79 14.75 6.08
N GLN A 135 -8.96 15.73 5.74
CA GLN A 135 -8.35 15.80 4.40
C GLN A 135 -7.47 14.60 4.10
N ASP A 136 -6.67 14.14 5.07
CA ASP A 136 -5.83 12.96 4.94
C ASP A 136 -6.69 11.72 4.63
N MET A 137 -7.78 11.51 5.38
CA MET A 137 -8.69 10.39 5.15
C MET A 137 -9.40 10.46 3.81
N GLN A 138 -9.85 11.65 3.37
CA GLN A 138 -10.46 11.84 2.05
C GLN A 138 -9.48 11.53 0.91
N ARG A 139 -8.20 11.89 1.06
CA ARG A 139 -7.19 11.57 0.06
C ARG A 139 -6.84 10.09 0.02
N ARG A 140 -6.84 9.39 1.17
CA ARG A 140 -6.73 7.92 1.20
C ARG A 140 -7.87 7.28 0.43
N ALA A 141 -9.09 7.71 0.69
CA ALA A 141 -10.26 7.23 -0.03
C ALA A 141 -10.17 7.49 -1.54
N ALA A 142 -9.76 8.70 -1.95
CA ALA A 142 -9.58 9.04 -3.35
C ALA A 142 -8.54 8.14 -4.05
N ILE A 143 -7.39 7.90 -3.43
CA ILE A 143 -6.36 6.99 -3.97
C ILE A 143 -6.96 5.60 -4.21
N ILE A 144 -7.71 5.06 -3.24
CA ILE A 144 -8.31 3.72 -3.32
C ILE A 144 -9.35 3.65 -4.45
N GLU A 145 -10.23 4.65 -4.53
CA GLU A 145 -11.29 4.72 -5.52
C GLU A 145 -10.77 4.95 -6.95
N GLU A 146 -9.85 5.88 -7.12
CA GLU A 146 -9.25 6.21 -8.42
C GLU A 146 -8.47 5.04 -9.02
N ASN A 147 -7.90 4.17 -8.18
CA ASN A 147 -7.19 2.98 -8.62
C ASN A 147 -8.10 1.75 -8.77
N GLY A 148 -9.41 1.87 -8.51
CA GLY A 148 -10.36 0.78 -8.67
C GLY A 148 -10.00 -0.47 -7.84
N CYS A 149 -9.64 -0.26 -6.58
CA CYS A 149 -9.28 -1.36 -5.69
C CYS A 149 -10.50 -2.23 -5.38
N ASP A 150 -10.30 -3.53 -5.30
CA ASP A 150 -11.36 -4.53 -5.03
C ASP A 150 -11.57 -4.76 -3.53
N LEU A 151 -10.56 -4.48 -2.70
CA LEU A 151 -10.65 -4.54 -1.24
C LEU A 151 -9.62 -3.61 -0.58
N VAL A 152 -9.84 -3.32 0.71
CA VAL A 152 -8.99 -2.42 1.50
C VAL A 152 -8.54 -3.11 2.78
N LEU A 153 -7.24 -3.03 3.05
CA LEU A 153 -6.61 -3.47 4.30
C LEU A 153 -5.92 -2.26 4.92
N SER A 154 -6.54 -1.64 5.93
CA SER A 154 -5.94 -0.55 6.70
C SER A 154 -5.15 -1.13 7.87
N ILE A 155 -3.84 -0.86 7.92
CA ILE A 155 -2.90 -1.48 8.85
C ILE A 155 -2.62 -0.54 10.01
N HIS A 156 -2.86 -1.01 11.22
CA HIS A 156 -2.75 -0.28 12.48
C HIS A 156 -2.13 -1.10 13.61
N MET A 157 -1.79 -0.41 14.71
CA MET A 157 -1.39 -0.99 15.99
C MET A 157 -2.28 -0.41 17.08
N ASN A 158 -2.91 -1.27 17.85
CA ASN A 158 -3.90 -0.89 18.85
C ASN A 158 -3.28 -0.22 20.08
N GLU A 159 -4.07 0.61 20.75
CA GLU A 159 -3.75 1.17 22.06
C GLU A 159 -4.94 1.01 23.02
N TYR A 160 -4.67 0.64 24.25
CA TYR A 160 -5.67 0.57 25.30
C TYR A 160 -5.13 1.08 26.63
N ALA A 161 -5.88 1.97 27.30
CA ALA A 161 -5.42 2.60 28.53
C ALA A 161 -5.10 1.61 29.65
N GLY A 162 -5.83 0.48 29.72
CA GLY A 162 -5.66 -0.57 30.72
C GLY A 162 -4.38 -1.42 30.59
N ARG A 163 -3.64 -1.30 29.49
CA ARG A 163 -2.35 -1.97 29.20
C ARG A 163 -2.33 -3.52 29.30
N SER A 164 -3.43 -4.14 29.66
CA SER A 164 -3.56 -5.60 29.78
C SER A 164 -4.05 -6.26 28.52
N GLU A 165 -4.64 -5.47 27.62
CA GLU A 165 -5.18 -5.96 26.36
C GLU A 165 -4.08 -6.48 25.44
N SER A 166 -4.38 -7.56 24.73
CA SER A 166 -3.44 -8.23 23.83
C SER A 166 -4.18 -8.98 22.73
N GLY A 167 -3.43 -9.34 21.67
CA GLY A 167 -3.88 -10.09 20.53
C GLY A 167 -4.38 -9.20 19.38
N PRO A 168 -4.18 -9.63 18.13
CA PRO A 168 -4.62 -8.90 16.95
C PRO A 168 -6.15 -8.82 16.90
N GLN A 169 -6.67 -7.73 16.33
CA GLN A 169 -8.11 -7.46 16.25
C GLN A 169 -8.45 -6.94 14.87
N ILE A 170 -9.46 -7.51 14.23
CA ILE A 170 -9.97 -7.00 12.96
C ILE A 170 -11.27 -6.26 13.18
N PHE A 171 -11.37 -5.08 12.55
CA PHE A 171 -12.61 -4.33 12.48
C PHE A 171 -13.13 -4.30 11.05
N TYR A 172 -14.46 -4.36 10.91
CA TYR A 172 -15.18 -4.23 9.66
C TYR A 172 -16.39 -3.33 9.84
N ARG A 173 -16.94 -2.79 8.75
CA ARG A 173 -18.17 -2.00 8.83
C ARG A 173 -19.37 -2.90 9.14
N GLU A 174 -20.15 -2.57 10.17
CA GLU A 174 -21.43 -3.24 10.42
C GLU A 174 -22.37 -3.09 9.23
N GLY A 175 -23.16 -4.14 8.97
CA GLY A 175 -24.06 -4.16 7.80
C GLY A 175 -23.36 -4.45 6.47
N CYS A 176 -22.06 -4.69 6.44
CA CYS A 176 -21.31 -5.08 5.23
C CYS A 176 -20.98 -6.60 5.27
N PRO A 177 -21.78 -7.46 4.62
CA PRO A 177 -21.55 -8.92 4.65
C PRO A 177 -20.18 -9.33 4.08
N ALA A 178 -19.76 -8.70 2.97
CA ALA A 178 -18.47 -9.00 2.35
C ALA A 178 -17.28 -8.56 3.23
N GLY A 179 -17.38 -7.39 3.88
CA GLY A 179 -16.41 -6.94 4.87
C GLY A 179 -16.35 -7.87 6.09
N ARG A 180 -17.48 -8.38 6.55
CA ARG A 180 -17.54 -9.35 7.64
C ARG A 180 -16.85 -10.68 7.28
N LEU A 181 -17.04 -11.18 6.06
CA LEU A 181 -16.37 -12.40 5.59
C LEU A 181 -14.86 -12.20 5.50
N LEU A 182 -14.42 -11.07 4.95
CA LEU A 182 -12.99 -10.70 4.91
C LEU A 182 -12.41 -10.62 6.33
N ALA A 183 -13.13 -9.96 7.25
CA ALA A 183 -12.70 -9.82 8.63
C ALA A 183 -12.59 -11.15 9.37
N GLY A 184 -13.52 -12.08 9.16
CA GLY A 184 -13.47 -13.43 9.73
C GLY A 184 -12.25 -14.20 9.25
N ALA A 185 -12.05 -14.29 7.94
CA ALA A 185 -10.89 -14.97 7.35
C ALA A 185 -9.55 -14.36 7.82
N MET A 186 -9.48 -13.02 7.87
CA MET A 186 -8.30 -12.30 8.34
C MET A 186 -8.02 -12.54 9.83
N GLN A 187 -9.05 -12.51 10.67
CA GLN A 187 -8.92 -12.74 12.11
C GLN A 187 -8.42 -14.15 12.40
N GLU A 188 -8.95 -15.17 11.71
CA GLU A 188 -8.50 -16.56 11.84
C GLU A 188 -7.04 -16.71 11.41
N ALA A 189 -6.67 -16.16 10.27
CA ALA A 189 -5.29 -16.21 9.78
C ALA A 189 -4.30 -15.53 10.74
N LEU A 190 -4.67 -14.40 11.34
CA LEU A 190 -3.84 -13.74 12.37
C LEU A 190 -3.70 -14.59 13.63
N ILE A 191 -4.77 -15.25 14.07
CA ILE A 191 -4.73 -16.18 15.23
C ILE A 191 -3.82 -17.37 14.92
N GLU A 192 -3.94 -17.97 13.75
CA GLU A 192 -3.13 -19.12 13.34
C GLU A 192 -1.66 -18.74 13.15
N GLY A 193 -1.39 -17.64 12.43
CA GLY A 193 -0.03 -17.20 12.11
C GLY A 193 0.74 -16.68 13.32
N LEU A 194 0.08 -16.00 14.24
CA LEU A 194 0.74 -15.32 15.35
C LEU A 194 0.68 -16.08 16.68
N GLN A 195 -0.29 -16.99 16.84
CA GLN A 195 -0.52 -17.75 18.08
C GLN A 195 -0.61 -16.85 19.32
N PRO A 196 -1.48 -15.81 19.30
CA PRO A 196 -1.59 -14.86 20.40
C PRO A 196 -2.13 -15.52 21.67
N LYS A 197 -1.79 -14.97 22.85
CA LYS A 197 -2.36 -15.41 24.13
C LYS A 197 -3.86 -15.17 24.19
N THR A 198 -4.31 -14.02 23.70
CA THR A 198 -5.73 -13.66 23.62
C THR A 198 -6.19 -13.82 22.17
N LYS A 199 -7.09 -14.74 21.96
CA LYS A 199 -7.77 -14.94 20.69
C LYS A 199 -8.99 -14.04 20.65
N ARG A 200 -8.96 -13.02 19.80
CA ARG A 200 -10.05 -12.06 19.60
C ARG A 200 -10.94 -12.47 18.44
N GLU A 201 -12.15 -11.94 18.42
CA GLU A 201 -13.08 -12.07 17.32
C GLU A 201 -13.08 -10.78 16.49
N ALA A 202 -13.41 -10.88 15.21
CA ALA A 202 -13.62 -9.70 14.38
C ALA A 202 -14.85 -8.92 14.87
N LEU A 203 -14.74 -7.60 14.96
CA LEU A 203 -15.77 -6.71 15.46
C LEU A 203 -16.24 -5.69 14.45
N GLY A 204 -17.51 -5.28 14.56
CA GLY A 204 -18.01 -4.09 13.90
C GLY A 204 -17.32 -2.83 14.42
N GLY A 205 -16.98 -1.90 13.51
CA GLY A 205 -16.35 -0.63 13.85
C GLY A 205 -16.81 0.48 12.92
N ASP A 206 -16.82 1.70 13.45
CA ASP A 206 -17.22 2.91 12.71
C ASP A 206 -15.97 3.75 12.37
N TYR A 207 -15.22 3.28 11.39
CA TYR A 207 -14.01 3.95 10.89
C TYR A 207 -14.24 4.45 9.47
N TYR A 208 -13.80 5.66 9.17
CA TYR A 208 -13.95 6.28 7.85
C TYR A 208 -13.48 5.37 6.72
N ILE A 209 -12.32 4.73 6.85
CA ILE A 209 -11.72 3.87 5.83
C ILE A 209 -12.57 2.62 5.54
N LEU A 210 -13.47 2.23 6.44
CA LEU A 210 -14.39 1.11 6.25
C LEU A 210 -15.67 1.48 5.50
N THR A 211 -15.90 2.79 5.22
CA THR A 211 -17.11 3.27 4.54
C THR A 211 -16.99 3.25 3.00
N LEU A 212 -15.85 2.83 2.48
CA LEU A 212 -15.60 2.70 1.04
C LEU A 212 -16.50 1.62 0.43
N GLY A 213 -16.86 1.79 -0.83
CA GLY A 213 -17.80 0.90 -1.53
C GLY A 213 -17.26 -0.51 -1.86
N VAL A 214 -16.23 -0.96 -1.17
CA VAL A 214 -15.58 -2.28 -1.34
C VAL A 214 -15.36 -2.96 0.01
N PRO A 215 -15.21 -4.29 0.07
CA PRO A 215 -14.84 -4.98 1.29
C PRO A 215 -13.62 -4.35 1.93
N SER A 216 -13.76 -3.86 3.15
CA SER A 216 -12.72 -3.12 3.87
C SER A 216 -12.58 -3.64 5.28
N VAL A 217 -11.34 -3.77 5.74
CA VAL A 217 -11.01 -4.12 7.12
C VAL A 217 -9.92 -3.21 7.66
N LEU A 218 -10.00 -2.92 8.96
CA LEU A 218 -8.93 -2.31 9.74
C LEU A 218 -8.28 -3.41 10.58
N VAL A 219 -6.97 -3.54 10.40
CA VAL A 219 -6.15 -4.61 10.98
C VAL A 219 -5.32 -4.02 12.11
N GLU A 220 -5.76 -4.26 13.35
CA GLU A 220 -4.97 -3.98 14.54
C GLU A 220 -4.03 -5.16 14.79
N CYS A 221 -2.74 -5.00 14.45
CA CYS A 221 -1.76 -6.09 14.47
C CYS A 221 -1.35 -6.55 15.88
N GLY A 222 -1.65 -5.75 16.90
CA GLY A 222 -1.35 -5.97 18.31
C GLY A 222 -1.33 -4.65 19.06
N PHE A 223 -1.19 -4.69 20.40
CA PHE A 223 -1.31 -3.53 21.28
C PHE A 223 0.07 -2.91 21.61
N LEU A 224 0.34 -1.70 21.11
CA LEU A 224 1.53 -0.92 21.50
C LEU A 224 1.51 -0.49 22.98
N SER A 225 0.33 -0.46 23.59
CA SER A 225 0.17 -0.21 25.03
C SER A 225 0.58 -1.39 25.90
N ASN A 226 0.67 -2.61 25.34
CA ASN A 226 1.08 -3.83 26.04
C ASN A 226 2.58 -4.08 25.82
N LYS A 227 3.36 -4.05 26.92
CA LYS A 227 4.83 -4.20 26.85
C LYS A 227 5.28 -5.47 26.11
N ALA A 228 4.61 -6.60 26.34
CA ALA A 228 5.00 -7.87 25.70
C ALA A 228 4.74 -7.85 24.19
N GLU A 229 3.60 -7.30 23.76
CA GLU A 229 3.26 -7.16 22.35
C GLU A 229 4.11 -6.10 21.65
N GLU A 230 4.33 -4.95 22.30
CA GLU A 230 5.27 -3.94 21.82
C GLU A 230 6.65 -4.56 21.52
N THR A 231 7.17 -5.39 22.45
CA THR A 231 8.45 -6.06 22.24
C THR A 231 8.44 -6.97 21.01
N LEU A 232 7.33 -7.69 20.76
CA LEU A 232 7.18 -8.52 19.56
C LEU A 232 7.09 -7.67 18.29
N LEU A 233 6.23 -6.65 18.28
CA LEU A 233 6.00 -5.75 17.16
C LEU A 233 7.27 -5.01 16.72
N LEU A 234 8.22 -4.78 17.62
CA LEU A 234 9.51 -4.18 17.32
C LEU A 234 10.48 -5.15 16.62
N THR A 235 10.21 -6.46 16.61
CA THR A 235 11.05 -7.43 15.91
C THR A 235 10.63 -7.55 14.44
N GLU A 236 11.62 -7.65 13.55
CA GLU A 236 11.36 -7.85 12.12
C GLU A 236 10.65 -9.18 11.85
N ASP A 237 11.04 -10.24 12.56
CA ASP A 237 10.44 -11.57 12.43
C ASP A 237 8.93 -11.54 12.71
N TYR A 238 8.51 -10.88 13.80
CA TYR A 238 7.11 -10.81 14.14
C TYR A 238 6.31 -9.99 13.11
N ARG A 239 6.83 -8.84 12.64
CA ARG A 239 6.18 -8.05 11.59
C ARG A 239 6.11 -8.82 10.27
N GLN A 240 7.12 -9.64 9.95
CA GLN A 240 7.07 -10.53 8.79
C GLN A 240 5.97 -11.58 8.94
N ARG A 241 5.81 -12.18 10.12
CA ARG A 241 4.71 -13.12 10.41
C ARG A 241 3.34 -12.45 10.34
N VAL A 242 3.21 -11.21 10.81
CA VAL A 242 1.98 -10.40 10.66
C VAL A 242 1.64 -10.25 9.18
N ALA A 243 2.60 -9.83 8.36
CA ALA A 243 2.39 -9.66 6.92
C ALA A 243 2.03 -10.98 6.21
N GLN A 244 2.62 -12.10 6.62
CA GLN A 244 2.27 -13.43 6.14
C GLN A 244 0.81 -13.78 6.51
N ALA A 245 0.43 -13.60 7.78
CA ALA A 245 -0.93 -13.88 8.23
C ALA A 245 -1.97 -12.99 7.51
N ILE A 246 -1.66 -11.72 7.24
CA ILE A 246 -2.50 -10.85 6.41
C ILE A 246 -2.66 -11.44 5.00
N THR A 247 -1.58 -11.90 4.38
CA THR A 247 -1.62 -12.50 3.05
C THR A 247 -2.46 -13.80 3.03
N GLU A 248 -2.28 -14.66 4.03
CA GLU A 248 -3.09 -15.88 4.19
C GLU A 248 -4.57 -15.57 4.40
N GLY A 249 -4.90 -14.52 5.17
CA GLY A 249 -6.27 -14.06 5.35
C GLY A 249 -6.93 -13.62 4.04
N VAL A 250 -6.20 -12.93 3.17
CA VAL A 250 -6.69 -12.57 1.82
C VAL A 250 -6.89 -13.80 0.96
N LEU A 251 -5.95 -14.75 0.97
CA LEU A 251 -6.07 -15.99 0.21
C LEU A 251 -7.26 -16.83 0.67
N ALA A 252 -7.47 -16.97 1.98
CA ALA A 252 -8.61 -17.67 2.55
C ALA A 252 -9.92 -17.00 2.16
N TRP A 253 -10.02 -15.69 2.29
CA TRP A 253 -11.20 -14.95 1.86
C TRP A 253 -11.46 -15.09 0.36
N HIS A 254 -10.44 -14.98 -0.48
CA HIS A 254 -10.59 -15.13 -1.93
C HIS A 254 -11.10 -16.53 -2.31
N THR A 255 -10.62 -17.55 -1.62
CA THR A 255 -11.12 -18.92 -1.79
C THR A 255 -12.60 -19.06 -1.42
N LEU A 256 -13.04 -18.42 -0.31
CA LEU A 256 -14.43 -18.43 0.14
C LEU A 256 -15.37 -17.69 -0.84
N MET A 257 -14.87 -16.65 -1.50
CA MET A 257 -15.66 -15.86 -2.47
C MET A 257 -15.74 -16.52 -3.85
N GLY A 258 -14.80 -17.39 -4.19
CA GLY A 258 -14.77 -18.15 -5.47
C GLY A 258 -14.35 -17.33 -6.69
N GLU A 259 -14.62 -16.05 -6.75
CA GLU A 259 -14.25 -15.12 -7.82
C GLU A 259 -14.16 -13.68 -7.26
N LYS A 260 -13.81 -12.73 -8.12
CA LYS A 260 -13.76 -11.30 -7.78
C LYS A 260 -15.09 -10.86 -7.13
N PRO A 261 -15.06 -10.22 -5.96
CA PRO A 261 -16.31 -9.80 -5.29
C PRO A 261 -17.08 -8.81 -6.14
N GLU A 262 -18.40 -8.95 -6.14
CA GLU A 262 -19.30 -7.95 -6.73
C GLU A 262 -19.08 -6.58 -6.08
N PRO A 263 -19.05 -5.48 -6.87
CA PRO A 263 -18.95 -4.14 -6.32
C PRO A 263 -20.10 -3.88 -5.34
N LEU A 264 -19.78 -3.47 -4.12
CA LEU A 264 -20.79 -3.04 -3.18
C LEU A 264 -21.42 -1.73 -3.68
N GLU A 265 -22.73 -1.58 -3.50
CA GLU A 265 -23.45 -0.36 -3.84
C GLU A 265 -22.80 0.83 -3.12
N LYS A 266 -22.54 1.92 -3.84
CA LYS A 266 -21.92 3.12 -3.28
C LYS A 266 -22.76 3.63 -2.11
N VAL A 267 -22.16 3.66 -0.95
CA VAL A 267 -22.79 4.19 0.25
C VAL A 267 -22.92 5.71 0.11
N ASP A 268 -24.14 6.22 0.30
CA ASP A 268 -24.36 7.65 0.45
C ASP A 268 -23.57 8.15 1.68
N ARG A 269 -22.60 9.03 1.46
CA ARG A 269 -21.71 9.55 2.51
C ARG A 269 -22.29 10.77 3.23
N SER A 270 -23.59 11.08 3.02
CA SER A 270 -24.24 12.18 3.72
C SER A 270 -24.23 12.05 5.24
N ASP A 271 -24.07 10.80 5.74
CA ASP A 271 -24.01 10.44 7.16
C ASP A 271 -22.59 10.09 7.64
N GLU A 272 -21.54 10.70 7.04
CA GLU A 272 -20.14 10.39 7.38
C GLU A 272 -19.87 10.55 8.88
N PRO A 273 -19.23 9.53 9.54
CA PRO A 273 -18.83 9.64 10.93
C PRO A 273 -17.79 10.77 11.07
N ARG A 274 -17.95 11.57 12.12
CA ARG A 274 -17.03 12.66 12.41
C ARG A 274 -15.67 12.07 12.74
N ALA A 275 -14.66 12.43 11.92
CA ALA A 275 -13.27 12.09 12.22
C ALA A 275 -12.88 12.70 13.58
N GLU A 276 -12.84 11.90 14.64
CA GLU A 276 -12.30 12.25 15.95
C GLU A 276 -10.77 12.15 15.97
#